data_eadd6546a3000dd0efea714934bfd35d
#
_entry.id   eadd6546a3000dd0efea714934bfd35d
#
_cell.length_a   1.000
_cell.length_b   1.000
_cell.length_c   1.000
_cell.angle_alpha   90.00
_cell.angle_beta   90.00
_cell.angle_gamma   90.00
#
_symmetry.space_group_name_H-M   'P 1'
#
loop_
_entity.id
_entity.type
_entity.pdbx_description
1 polymer ?
#
loop_
_entity_poly.entity_id
_entity_poly.type
_entity_poly.pdbx_seq_one_letter_code
_entity_poly.pdbx_strand_id
1 'polypeptide(L)'
;MFEVTSRRVAILGWSVSLCVVFMLLQLSEKYGQHIDELTADGFSVADTASKVTPLLWLCGLLVPFCSLLAWEQLRHALLKANHYWLQLMQIVVMVLTFLGVVVAVIPSDTAQMVHGTSLLGGFAKFQLAFPFYNNMAIGIVNLCLGVGIARLFGGRVRLYGIGLAVLPVLSMLVGEFYTYLYTSVGGLTLQALDTYRITMLVVQFVLQLVLWVLLYRAFASTDD
;
A
#
# COMPACT_ATOMS: atom_id res chain seq x y z
N MET A 1 28.86 -2.85 -6.07
CA MET A 1 28.41 -1.70 -6.85
C MET A 1 26.97 -1.97 -7.29
N PHE A 2 26.08 -0.99 -7.23
CA PHE A 2 24.67 -1.15 -7.58
C PHE A 2 24.53 -0.91 -9.09
N GLU A 3 24.78 -1.95 -9.89
CA GLU A 3 24.75 -1.86 -11.35
C GLU A 3 23.36 -2.21 -11.90
N VAL A 4 22.78 -1.31 -12.65
CA VAL A 4 21.47 -1.50 -13.31
C VAL A 4 21.63 -1.25 -14.81
N THR A 5 21.07 -2.12 -15.63
CA THR A 5 21.04 -1.94 -17.09
C THR A 5 19.94 -0.95 -17.48
N SER A 6 20.15 -0.14 -18.52
CA SER A 6 19.17 0.83 -19.05
C SER A 6 17.78 0.20 -19.31
N ARG A 7 17.73 -1.04 -19.80
CA ARG A 7 16.49 -1.79 -19.97
C ARG A 7 15.72 -1.97 -18.65
N ARG A 8 16.41 -2.21 -17.54
CA ARG A 8 15.76 -2.38 -16.22
C ARG A 8 15.27 -1.08 -15.65
N VAL A 9 15.99 0.03 -15.87
CA VAL A 9 15.54 1.38 -15.51
C VAL A 9 14.24 1.72 -16.28
N ALA A 10 14.18 1.38 -17.57
CA ALA A 10 12.96 1.56 -18.36
C ALA A 10 11.78 0.73 -17.83
N ILE A 11 11.99 -0.58 -17.53
CA ILE A 11 10.94 -1.43 -16.94
C ILE A 11 10.47 -0.89 -15.60
N LEU A 12 11.40 -0.46 -14.73
CA LEU A 12 11.06 0.18 -13.46
C LEU A 12 10.24 1.45 -13.68
N GLY A 13 10.67 2.32 -14.61
CA GLY A 13 9.97 3.56 -14.94
C GLY A 13 8.53 3.29 -15.38
N TRP A 14 8.29 2.35 -16.28
CA TRP A 14 6.95 1.96 -16.70
C TRP A 14 6.13 1.37 -15.55
N SER A 15 6.71 0.47 -14.75
CA SER A 15 6.01 -0.14 -13.62
C SER A 15 5.59 0.89 -12.58
N VAL A 16 6.48 1.84 -12.24
CA VAL A 16 6.19 2.93 -11.32
C VAL A 16 5.13 3.87 -11.88
N SER A 17 5.25 4.27 -13.15
CA SER A 17 4.28 5.16 -13.80
C SER A 17 2.87 4.55 -13.82
N LEU A 18 2.74 3.28 -14.21
CA LEU A 18 1.47 2.57 -14.18
C LEU A 18 0.91 2.43 -12.76
N CYS A 19 1.78 2.11 -11.79
CA CYS A 19 1.39 2.03 -10.39
C CYS A 19 0.79 3.37 -9.91
N VAL A 20 1.46 4.49 -10.20
CA VAL A 20 0.99 5.84 -9.84
C VAL A 20 -0.33 6.17 -10.52
N VAL A 21 -0.48 5.86 -11.81
CA VAL A 21 -1.74 6.09 -12.55
C VAL A 21 -2.89 5.32 -11.90
N PHE A 22 -2.72 4.02 -11.62
CA PHE A 22 -3.77 3.22 -10.98
C PHE A 22 -4.07 3.68 -9.54
N MET A 23 -3.06 4.11 -8.79
CA MET A 23 -3.27 4.70 -7.46
C MET A 23 -4.05 6.03 -7.53
N LEU A 24 -3.77 6.87 -8.53
CA LEU A 24 -4.52 8.11 -8.77
C LEU A 24 -5.98 7.83 -9.15
N LEU A 25 -6.22 6.86 -10.04
CA LEU A 25 -7.58 6.44 -10.39
C LEU A 25 -8.34 5.92 -9.18
N GLN A 26 -7.69 5.11 -8.34
CA GLN A 26 -8.28 4.61 -7.09
C GLN A 26 -8.61 5.75 -6.10
N LEU A 27 -7.72 6.72 -5.97
CA LEU A 27 -7.94 7.89 -5.11
C LEU A 27 -9.07 8.77 -5.64
N SER A 28 -9.10 9.01 -6.96
CA SER A 28 -10.15 9.80 -7.64
C SER A 28 -11.54 9.17 -7.44
N GLU A 29 -11.65 7.85 -7.58
CA GLU A 29 -12.90 7.13 -7.38
C GLU A 29 -13.39 7.20 -5.93
N LYS A 30 -12.47 7.01 -4.96
CA LYS A 30 -12.80 7.15 -3.53
C LYS A 30 -13.20 8.58 -3.17
N TYR A 31 -12.58 9.58 -3.81
CA TYR A 31 -12.96 10.98 -3.62
C TYR A 31 -14.32 11.29 -4.22
N GLY A 32 -14.65 10.74 -5.40
CA GLY A 32 -15.98 10.86 -6.01
C GLY A 32 -17.07 10.28 -5.09
N GLN A 33 -16.85 9.07 -4.55
CA GLN A 33 -17.77 8.46 -3.58
C GLN A 33 -17.98 9.32 -2.33
N HIS A 34 -16.92 9.96 -1.81
CA HIS A 34 -17.01 10.87 -0.68
C HIS A 34 -17.89 12.10 -0.99
N ILE A 35 -17.75 12.70 -2.18
CA ILE A 35 -18.59 13.82 -2.60
C ILE A 35 -20.06 13.40 -2.71
N ASP A 36 -20.33 12.24 -3.30
CA ASP A 36 -21.69 11.69 -3.42
C ASP A 36 -22.31 11.45 -2.03
N GLU A 37 -21.55 10.92 -1.08
CA GLU A 37 -21.98 10.73 0.31
C GLU A 37 -22.29 12.05 1.03
N LEU A 38 -21.52 13.09 0.79
CA LEU A 38 -21.75 14.43 1.40
C LEU A 38 -22.96 15.16 0.82
N THR A 39 -23.31 14.88 -0.44
CA THR A 39 -24.42 15.56 -1.15
C THR A 39 -25.74 14.81 -1.06
N ALA A 40 -25.72 13.54 -0.62
CA ALA A 40 -26.94 12.75 -0.45
C ALA A 40 -27.79 13.26 0.72
N ASP A 41 -29.04 13.68 0.42
CA ASP A 41 -30.06 14.02 1.40
C ASP A 41 -30.53 12.73 2.13
N GLY A 42 -29.98 12.48 3.27
CA GLY A 42 -30.32 11.31 4.09
C GLY A 42 -29.19 10.28 4.13
N PHE A 43 -28.28 10.50 5.05
CA PHE A 43 -27.17 9.58 5.34
C PHE A 43 -27.71 8.28 5.91
N SER A 44 -27.79 7.23 5.10
CA SER A 44 -28.10 5.88 5.54
C SER A 44 -26.79 5.13 5.78
N VAL A 45 -26.56 4.70 7.02
CA VAL A 45 -25.40 3.86 7.40
C VAL A 45 -25.35 2.55 6.59
N ALA A 46 -26.49 2.13 6.03
CA ALA A 46 -26.56 0.94 5.16
C ALA A 46 -26.00 1.18 3.75
N ASP A 47 -25.94 2.42 3.27
CA ASP A 47 -25.38 2.76 1.95
C ASP A 47 -23.87 2.98 1.99
N THR A 48 -23.28 3.11 3.17
CA THR A 48 -21.82 3.25 3.38
C THR A 48 -21.05 1.93 3.25
N ALA A 49 -21.72 0.81 3.05
CA ALA A 49 -21.04 -0.39 2.57
C ALA A 49 -20.42 -0.04 1.21
N SER A 50 -19.13 0.30 1.24
CA SER A 50 -18.31 0.75 0.12
C SER A 50 -18.76 0.04 -1.17
N LYS A 51 -19.44 0.76 -2.05
CA LYS A 51 -19.72 0.27 -3.40
C LYS A 51 -18.37 0.02 -4.04
N VAL A 52 -17.90 -1.21 -3.96
CA VAL A 52 -16.67 -1.61 -4.65
C VAL A 52 -16.99 -1.56 -6.14
N THR A 53 -16.71 -0.40 -6.75
CA THR A 53 -16.87 -0.28 -8.19
C THR A 53 -15.92 -1.25 -8.89
N PRO A 54 -16.27 -1.77 -10.08
CA PRO A 54 -15.36 -2.61 -10.87
C PRO A 54 -13.99 -1.96 -11.08
N LEU A 55 -13.96 -0.61 -11.18
CA LEU A 55 -12.72 0.15 -11.31
C LEU A 55 -11.85 0.05 -10.05
N LEU A 56 -12.43 0.23 -8.85
CA LEU A 56 -11.69 0.08 -7.58
C LEU A 56 -11.14 -1.33 -7.42
N TRP A 57 -11.95 -2.34 -7.77
CA TRP A 57 -11.52 -3.73 -7.72
C TRP A 57 -10.33 -3.98 -8.67
N LEU A 58 -10.44 -3.51 -9.93
CA LEU A 58 -9.38 -3.64 -10.93
C LEU A 58 -8.09 -2.92 -10.48
N CYS A 59 -8.19 -1.68 -10.01
CA CYS A 59 -7.04 -0.94 -9.48
C CYS A 59 -6.43 -1.64 -8.25
N GLY A 60 -7.27 -2.21 -7.38
CA GLY A 60 -6.84 -3.00 -6.22
C GLY A 60 -5.98 -4.21 -6.60
N LEU A 61 -6.17 -4.78 -7.79
CA LEU A 61 -5.34 -5.86 -8.33
C LEU A 61 -4.10 -5.33 -9.07
N LEU A 62 -4.26 -4.31 -9.91
CA LEU A 62 -3.19 -3.82 -10.79
C LEU A 62 -2.08 -3.09 -10.02
N VAL A 63 -2.41 -2.32 -8.97
CA VAL A 63 -1.41 -1.64 -8.14
C VAL A 63 -0.40 -2.62 -7.52
N PRO A 64 -0.80 -3.71 -6.82
CA PRO A 64 0.13 -4.71 -6.33
C PRO A 64 0.96 -5.37 -7.44
N PHE A 65 0.36 -5.68 -8.59
CA PHE A 65 1.12 -6.28 -9.72
C PHE A 65 2.20 -5.34 -10.25
N CYS A 66 1.89 -4.05 -10.46
CA CYS A 66 2.89 -3.06 -10.86
C CYS A 66 3.97 -2.89 -9.80
N SER A 67 3.60 -2.93 -8.52
CA SER A 67 4.54 -2.88 -7.40
C SER A 67 5.48 -4.08 -7.39
N LEU A 68 4.96 -5.29 -7.62
CA LEU A 68 5.77 -6.51 -7.70
C LEU A 68 6.79 -6.45 -8.85
N LEU A 69 6.40 -5.92 -10.02
CA LEU A 69 7.31 -5.72 -11.15
C LEU A 69 8.44 -4.73 -10.82
N ALA A 70 8.11 -3.64 -10.13
CA ALA A 70 9.11 -2.67 -9.69
C ALA A 70 10.07 -3.27 -8.64
N TRP A 71 9.55 -4.02 -7.68
CA TRP A 71 10.35 -4.68 -6.64
C TRP A 71 11.20 -5.83 -7.18
N GLU A 72 10.78 -6.48 -8.25
CA GLU A 72 11.60 -7.48 -8.93
C GLU A 72 12.89 -6.85 -9.51
N GLN A 73 12.82 -5.59 -9.99
CA GLN A 73 14.03 -4.87 -10.43
C GLN A 73 14.97 -4.60 -9.24
N LEU A 74 14.42 -4.21 -8.09
CA LEU A 74 15.20 -4.01 -6.86
C LEU A 74 15.86 -5.33 -6.41
N ARG A 75 15.10 -6.43 -6.38
CA ARG A 75 15.63 -7.76 -6.03
C ARG A 75 16.83 -8.14 -6.90
N HIS A 76 16.72 -7.94 -8.21
CA HIS A 76 17.81 -8.21 -9.14
C HIS A 76 19.05 -7.32 -8.92
N ALA A 77 18.85 -6.04 -8.58
CA ALA A 77 19.95 -5.15 -8.28
C ALA A 77 20.69 -5.57 -6.99
N LEU A 78 19.92 -5.99 -5.96
CA LEU A 78 20.48 -6.51 -4.71
C LEU A 78 21.24 -7.84 -4.93
N LEU A 79 20.74 -8.71 -5.83
CA LEU A 79 21.44 -9.95 -6.21
C LEU A 79 22.78 -9.65 -6.87
N LYS A 80 22.83 -8.73 -7.84
CA LYS A 80 24.07 -8.32 -8.50
C LYS A 80 25.07 -7.69 -7.53
N ALA A 81 24.57 -7.00 -6.49
CA ALA A 81 25.40 -6.41 -5.45
C ALA A 81 25.91 -7.45 -4.42
N ASN A 82 25.60 -8.76 -4.60
CA ASN A 82 25.96 -9.86 -3.70
C ASN A 82 25.40 -9.73 -2.26
N HIS A 83 24.28 -9.03 -2.08
CA HIS A 83 23.62 -8.90 -0.78
C HIS A 83 22.43 -9.85 -0.67
N TYR A 84 22.69 -11.15 -0.54
CA TYR A 84 21.68 -12.20 -0.50
C TYR A 84 20.63 -12.04 0.61
N TRP A 85 21.04 -11.52 1.77
CA TRP A 85 20.13 -11.29 2.89
C TRP A 85 19.06 -10.23 2.56
N LEU A 86 19.47 -9.10 1.95
CA LEU A 86 18.55 -8.07 1.51
C LEU A 86 17.62 -8.57 0.39
N GLN A 87 18.16 -9.38 -0.52
CA GLN A 87 17.38 -10.04 -1.56
C GLN A 87 16.30 -10.95 -0.95
N LEU A 88 16.65 -11.73 0.08
CA LEU A 88 15.68 -12.61 0.77
C LEU A 88 14.56 -11.79 1.41
N MET A 89 14.89 -10.71 2.12
CA MET A 89 13.88 -9.80 2.69
C MET A 89 12.97 -9.22 1.61
N GLN A 90 13.51 -8.82 0.45
CA GLN A 90 12.71 -8.34 -0.67
C GLN A 90 11.76 -9.42 -1.20
N ILE A 91 12.20 -10.66 -1.30
CA ILE A 91 11.34 -11.80 -1.69
C ILE A 91 10.20 -11.98 -0.68
N VAL A 92 10.48 -11.87 0.62
CA VAL A 92 9.46 -11.98 1.66
C VAL A 92 8.39 -10.88 1.50
N VAL A 93 8.80 -9.62 1.25
CA VAL A 93 7.85 -8.53 0.97
C VAL A 93 6.98 -8.85 -0.24
N MET A 94 7.58 -9.34 -1.33
CA MET A 94 6.84 -9.70 -2.55
C MET A 94 5.83 -10.83 -2.30
N VAL A 95 6.23 -11.86 -1.56
CA VAL A 95 5.34 -12.99 -1.20
C VAL A 95 4.19 -12.52 -0.32
N LEU A 96 4.45 -11.72 0.71
CA LEU A 96 3.41 -11.18 1.57
C LEU A 96 2.43 -10.29 0.79
N THR A 97 2.92 -9.46 -0.12
CA THR A 97 2.06 -8.64 -1.00
C THR A 97 1.19 -9.51 -1.89
N PHE A 98 1.77 -10.55 -2.50
CA PHE A 98 1.01 -11.50 -3.33
C PHE A 98 -0.04 -12.26 -2.52
N LEU A 99 0.29 -12.71 -1.31
CA LEU A 99 -0.67 -13.35 -0.40
C LEU A 99 -1.82 -12.40 -0.03
N GLY A 100 -1.52 -11.10 0.18
CA GLY A 100 -2.54 -10.06 0.40
C GLY A 100 -3.56 -10.01 -0.74
N VAL A 101 -3.08 -10.03 -1.99
CA VAL A 101 -3.94 -10.05 -3.18
C VAL A 101 -4.77 -11.34 -3.24
N VAL A 102 -4.14 -12.50 -3.03
CA VAL A 102 -4.84 -13.79 -3.07
C VAL A 102 -5.97 -13.84 -2.05
N VAL A 103 -5.71 -13.45 -0.80
CA VAL A 103 -6.74 -13.44 0.26
C VAL A 103 -7.86 -12.45 -0.05
N ALA A 104 -7.54 -11.30 -0.66
CA ALA A 104 -8.54 -10.30 -1.04
C ALA A 104 -9.45 -10.75 -2.20
N VAL A 105 -8.98 -11.62 -3.08
CA VAL A 105 -9.73 -12.10 -4.25
C VAL A 105 -10.63 -13.29 -3.92
N ILE A 106 -10.31 -14.09 -2.90
CA ILE A 106 -11.13 -15.26 -2.53
C ILE A 106 -12.50 -14.77 -2.03
N PRO A 107 -13.59 -15.16 -2.68
CA PRO A 107 -14.93 -14.77 -2.21
C PRO A 107 -15.20 -15.32 -0.82
N SER A 108 -15.70 -14.47 0.06
CA SER A 108 -16.22 -14.87 1.38
C SER A 108 -17.74 -14.84 1.37
N ASP A 109 -18.37 -15.77 2.07
CA ASP A 109 -19.81 -15.79 2.29
C ASP A 109 -20.24 -14.61 3.20
N THR A 110 -20.19 -13.40 2.64
CA THR A 110 -20.61 -12.16 3.32
C THR A 110 -22.13 -12.01 3.38
N ALA A 111 -22.86 -12.82 2.61
CA ALA A 111 -24.34 -12.78 2.55
C ALA A 111 -25.02 -13.05 3.91
N GLN A 112 -24.31 -13.63 4.88
CA GLN A 112 -24.84 -13.87 6.24
C GLN A 112 -24.58 -12.71 7.21
N MET A 113 -23.99 -11.61 6.79
CA MET A 113 -23.76 -10.42 7.64
C MET A 113 -25.03 -9.65 8.02
N VAL A 114 -26.18 -9.96 7.42
CA VAL A 114 -27.42 -9.15 7.58
C VAL A 114 -28.09 -9.33 8.96
N HIS A 115 -27.75 -10.35 9.75
CA HIS A 115 -28.47 -10.68 11.00
C HIS A 115 -27.59 -10.81 12.26
N GLY A 116 -26.47 -10.11 12.34
CA GLY A 116 -25.68 -10.02 13.57
C GLY A 116 -24.28 -10.65 13.47
N THR A 117 -23.36 -10.02 14.16
CA THR A 117 -21.91 -10.33 14.21
C THR A 117 -21.56 -11.76 14.63
N SER A 118 -22.51 -12.56 15.10
CA SER A 118 -22.29 -13.94 15.57
C SER A 118 -22.18 -14.99 14.45
N LEU A 119 -22.48 -14.64 13.19
CA LEU A 119 -22.59 -15.59 12.08
C LEU A 119 -21.46 -15.48 11.03
N LEU A 120 -20.42 -14.67 11.28
CA LEU A 120 -19.25 -14.64 10.42
C LEU A 120 -18.51 -15.98 10.51
N GLY A 121 -18.44 -16.70 9.39
CA GLY A 121 -17.63 -17.90 9.24
C GLY A 121 -16.16 -17.63 9.60
N GLY A 122 -15.41 -18.64 10.02
CA GLY A 122 -14.02 -18.50 10.43
C GLY A 122 -13.15 -17.86 9.35
N PHE A 123 -13.42 -18.14 8.07
CA PHE A 123 -12.69 -17.57 6.95
C PHE A 123 -12.98 -16.08 6.76
N ALA A 124 -14.24 -15.63 6.90
CA ALA A 124 -14.57 -14.21 6.81
C ALA A 124 -13.91 -13.39 7.93
N LYS A 125 -13.84 -13.94 9.16
CA LYS A 125 -13.07 -13.32 10.26
C LYS A 125 -11.59 -13.22 9.94
N PHE A 126 -11.01 -14.27 9.36
CA PHE A 126 -9.63 -14.29 8.91
C PHE A 126 -9.39 -13.21 7.84
N GLN A 127 -10.24 -13.10 6.81
CA GLN A 127 -10.12 -12.09 5.76
C GLN A 127 -10.18 -10.65 6.30
N LEU A 128 -10.96 -10.39 7.34
CA LEU A 128 -11.01 -9.06 7.98
C LEU A 128 -9.75 -8.75 8.79
N ALA A 129 -9.18 -9.74 9.48
CA ALA A 129 -8.00 -9.55 10.32
C ALA A 129 -6.69 -9.62 9.54
N PHE A 130 -6.63 -10.41 8.46
CA PHE A 130 -5.43 -10.69 7.69
C PHE A 130 -4.72 -9.44 7.15
N PRO A 131 -5.41 -8.43 6.55
CA PRO A 131 -4.75 -7.23 6.03
C PRO A 131 -3.95 -6.49 7.09
N PHE A 132 -4.46 -6.40 8.32
CA PHE A 132 -3.76 -5.75 9.43
C PHE A 132 -2.43 -6.46 9.74
N TYR A 133 -2.46 -7.77 9.98
CA TYR A 133 -1.25 -8.54 10.30
C TYR A 133 -0.27 -8.61 9.13
N ASN A 134 -0.79 -8.74 7.91
CA ASN A 134 0.02 -8.77 6.69
C ASN A 134 0.75 -7.44 6.46
N ASN A 135 0.05 -6.31 6.59
CA ASN A 135 0.65 -4.98 6.46
C ASN A 135 1.68 -4.70 7.56
N MET A 136 1.41 -5.15 8.80
CA MET A 136 2.37 -5.06 9.90
C MET A 136 3.63 -5.87 9.59
N ALA A 137 3.50 -7.10 9.10
CA ALA A 137 4.63 -7.94 8.70
C ALA A 137 5.44 -7.29 7.58
N ILE A 138 4.78 -6.78 6.52
CA ILE A 138 5.41 -6.05 5.42
C ILE A 138 6.15 -4.81 5.97
N GLY A 139 5.55 -4.05 6.88
CA GLY A 139 6.15 -2.88 7.51
C GLY A 139 7.45 -3.20 8.25
N ILE A 140 7.45 -4.27 9.05
CA ILE A 140 8.64 -4.74 9.79
C ILE A 140 9.75 -5.16 8.83
N VAL A 141 9.43 -5.94 7.79
CA VAL A 141 10.42 -6.40 6.81
C VAL A 141 10.96 -5.21 6.01
N ASN A 142 10.13 -4.25 5.61
CA ASN A 142 10.56 -3.03 4.92
C ASN A 142 11.45 -2.15 5.81
N LEU A 143 11.19 -2.06 7.11
CA LEU A 143 12.06 -1.37 8.06
C LEU A 143 13.46 -2.02 8.09
N CYS A 144 13.52 -3.34 8.24
CA CYS A 144 14.78 -4.08 8.26
C CYS A 144 15.53 -3.96 6.93
N LEU A 145 14.82 -4.11 5.81
CA LEU A 145 15.36 -3.97 4.46
C LEU A 145 15.89 -2.56 4.22
N GLY A 146 15.12 -1.54 4.60
CA GLY A 146 15.48 -0.13 4.45
C GLY A 146 16.72 0.24 5.26
N VAL A 147 16.79 -0.19 6.52
CA VAL A 147 17.99 0.00 7.36
C VAL A 147 19.20 -0.73 6.76
N GLY A 148 19.01 -1.95 6.26
CA GLY A 148 20.06 -2.70 5.59
C GLY A 148 20.60 -1.99 4.35
N ILE A 149 19.72 -1.50 3.47
CA ILE A 149 20.08 -0.72 2.29
C ILE A 149 20.80 0.57 2.69
N ALA A 150 20.26 1.32 3.67
CA ALA A 150 20.83 2.58 4.11
C ALA A 150 22.24 2.44 4.73
N ARG A 151 22.56 1.27 5.32
CA ARG A 151 23.90 0.98 5.89
C ARG A 151 24.91 0.53 4.86
N LEU A 152 24.47 -0.23 3.85
CA LEU A 152 25.37 -0.90 2.90
C LEU A 152 25.64 -0.08 1.64
N PHE A 153 24.70 0.83 1.29
CA PHE A 153 24.81 1.64 0.08
C PHE A 153 24.94 3.14 0.41
N GLY A 154 25.58 3.88 -0.50
CA GLY A 154 25.74 5.34 -0.43
C GLY A 154 24.78 6.11 -1.33
N GLY A 155 24.89 7.44 -1.31
CA GLY A 155 24.24 8.33 -2.26
C GLY A 155 22.70 8.20 -2.28
N ARG A 156 22.11 8.16 -3.48
CA ARG A 156 20.66 8.11 -3.68
C ARG A 156 20.03 6.77 -3.26
N VAL A 157 20.81 5.68 -3.34
CA VAL A 157 20.35 4.36 -2.86
C VAL A 157 20.18 4.36 -1.35
N ARG A 158 21.08 5.04 -0.61
CA ARG A 158 20.93 5.24 0.84
C ARG A 158 19.66 6.01 1.18
N LEU A 159 19.37 7.09 0.43
CA LEU A 159 18.14 7.88 0.63
C LEU A 159 16.89 7.03 0.42
N TYR A 160 16.88 6.18 -0.62
CA TYR A 160 15.80 5.21 -0.80
C TYR A 160 15.67 4.26 0.38
N GLY A 161 16.79 3.72 0.90
CA GLY A 161 16.79 2.86 2.08
C GLY A 161 16.19 3.54 3.31
N ILE A 162 16.55 4.80 3.57
CA ILE A 162 15.95 5.60 4.66
C ILE A 162 14.43 5.80 4.40
N GLY A 163 14.05 6.16 3.17
CA GLY A 163 12.64 6.27 2.79
C GLY A 163 11.86 4.99 3.02
N LEU A 164 12.41 3.84 2.61
CA LEU A 164 11.79 2.53 2.79
C LEU A 164 11.63 2.14 4.27
N ALA A 165 12.55 2.57 5.15
CA ALA A 165 12.44 2.34 6.58
C ALA A 165 11.40 3.26 7.25
N VAL A 166 11.29 4.53 6.83
CA VAL A 166 10.51 5.55 7.53
C VAL A 166 9.10 5.69 6.98
N LEU A 167 8.94 5.74 5.64
CA LEU A 167 7.63 6.08 5.03
C LEU A 167 6.53 5.05 5.29
N PRO A 168 6.78 3.72 5.25
CA PRO A 168 5.75 2.74 5.62
C PRO A 168 5.33 2.84 7.08
N VAL A 169 6.26 3.12 7.99
CA VAL A 169 5.95 3.32 9.41
C VAL A 169 5.08 4.57 9.60
N LEU A 170 5.41 5.69 8.93
CA LEU A 170 4.58 6.88 8.93
C LEU A 170 3.18 6.61 8.36
N SER A 171 3.08 5.84 7.28
CA SER A 171 1.79 5.46 6.69
C SER A 171 0.93 4.64 7.66
N MET A 172 1.54 3.71 8.41
CA MET A 172 0.84 2.96 9.46
C MET A 172 0.38 3.88 10.60
N LEU A 173 1.23 4.78 11.08
CA LEU A 173 0.87 5.74 12.13
C LEU A 173 -0.29 6.65 11.72
N VAL A 174 -0.32 7.08 10.46
CA VAL A 174 -1.44 7.84 9.89
C VAL A 174 -2.74 7.04 9.93
N GLY A 175 -2.71 5.75 9.58
CA GLY A 175 -3.87 4.85 9.68
C GLY A 175 -4.34 4.64 11.11
N GLU A 176 -3.42 4.37 12.04
CA GLU A 176 -3.72 4.20 13.46
C GLU A 176 -4.28 5.48 14.10
N PHE A 177 -3.79 6.66 13.68
CA PHE A 177 -4.33 7.94 14.14
C PHE A 177 -5.80 8.12 13.74
N TYR A 178 -6.19 7.71 12.52
CA TYR A 178 -7.60 7.70 12.13
C TYR A 178 -8.43 6.76 13.01
N THR A 179 -7.93 5.55 13.25
CA THR A 179 -8.60 4.57 14.13
C THR A 179 -8.78 5.14 15.55
N TYR A 180 -7.76 5.82 16.08
CA TYR A 180 -7.83 6.51 17.36
C TYR A 180 -8.89 7.61 17.38
N LEU A 181 -8.96 8.45 16.35
CA LEU A 181 -10.00 9.48 16.23
C LEU A 181 -11.39 8.86 16.24
N TYR A 182 -11.59 7.78 15.50
CA TYR A 182 -12.87 7.09 15.41
C TYR A 182 -13.30 6.44 16.73
N THR A 183 -12.36 5.84 17.49
CA THR A 183 -12.68 5.04 18.67
C THR A 183 -12.63 5.83 19.98
N SER A 184 -11.79 6.86 20.07
CA SER A 184 -11.44 7.49 21.34
C SER A 184 -11.90 8.95 21.45
N VAL A 185 -12.10 9.65 20.33
CA VAL A 185 -12.55 11.05 20.33
C VAL A 185 -14.08 11.07 20.17
N GLY A 186 -14.79 11.23 21.30
CA GLY A 186 -16.25 11.40 21.26
C GLY A 186 -16.66 12.75 20.66
N GLY A 187 -17.85 12.79 20.03
CA GLY A 187 -18.46 14.04 19.53
C GLY A 187 -18.06 14.46 18.12
N LEU A 188 -17.26 13.66 17.38
CA LEU A 188 -17.00 13.88 15.96
C LEU A 188 -18.25 13.52 15.15
N THR A 189 -18.62 14.41 14.20
CA THR A 189 -19.69 14.09 13.24
C THR A 189 -19.20 13.08 12.21
N LEU A 190 -20.11 12.29 11.62
CA LEU A 190 -19.78 11.34 10.56
C LEU A 190 -19.09 12.04 9.37
N GLN A 191 -19.53 13.24 9.01
CA GLN A 191 -18.91 14.05 7.95
C GLN A 191 -17.46 14.43 8.29
N ALA A 192 -17.17 14.81 9.54
CA ALA A 192 -15.81 15.09 9.97
C ALA A 192 -14.92 13.85 9.88
N LEU A 193 -15.42 12.70 10.33
CA LEU A 193 -14.68 11.43 10.24
C LEU A 193 -14.39 11.03 8.79
N ASP A 194 -15.35 11.20 7.89
CA ASP A 194 -15.15 10.87 6.48
C ASP A 194 -14.16 11.84 5.81
N THR A 195 -14.20 13.13 6.13
CA THR A 195 -13.21 14.11 5.68
C THR A 195 -11.79 13.75 6.17
N TYR A 196 -11.65 13.33 7.44
CA TYR A 196 -10.38 12.82 7.96
C TYR A 196 -9.92 11.57 7.21
N ARG A 197 -10.82 10.62 6.92
CA ARG A 197 -10.52 9.42 6.14
C ARG A 197 -9.92 9.76 4.78
N ILE A 198 -10.52 10.66 4.03
CA ILE A 198 -10.02 11.09 2.72
C ILE A 198 -8.67 11.80 2.87
N THR A 199 -8.52 12.68 3.85
CA THR A 199 -7.25 13.35 4.12
C THR A 199 -6.13 12.34 4.39
N MET A 200 -6.38 11.31 5.19
CA MET A 200 -5.41 10.24 5.47
C MET A 200 -5.07 9.43 4.23
N LEU A 201 -6.04 9.14 3.36
CA LEU A 201 -5.79 8.46 2.08
C LEU A 201 -4.88 9.29 1.17
N VAL A 202 -5.08 10.62 1.10
CA VAL A 202 -4.21 11.51 0.34
C VAL A 202 -2.79 11.54 0.92
N VAL A 203 -2.65 11.62 2.23
CA VAL A 203 -1.33 11.59 2.90
C VAL A 203 -0.62 10.25 2.61
N GLN A 204 -1.30 9.12 2.74
CA GLN A 204 -0.74 7.81 2.45
C GLN A 204 -0.32 7.69 0.98
N PHE A 205 -1.13 8.21 0.06
CA PHE A 205 -0.80 8.27 -1.37
C PHE A 205 0.49 9.07 -1.60
N VAL A 206 0.64 10.25 -0.99
CA VAL A 206 1.84 11.10 -1.13
C VAL A 206 3.07 10.38 -0.57
N LEU A 207 2.97 9.74 0.60
CA LEU A 207 4.08 8.97 1.18
C LEU A 207 4.52 7.84 0.25
N GLN A 208 3.57 7.13 -0.35
CA GLN A 208 3.86 6.06 -1.32
C GLN A 208 4.47 6.60 -2.60
N LEU A 209 3.97 7.74 -3.11
CA LEU A 209 4.54 8.41 -4.28
C LEU A 209 5.99 8.81 -4.04
N VAL A 210 6.30 9.40 -2.88
CA VAL A 210 7.67 9.76 -2.51
C VAL A 210 8.57 8.53 -2.52
N LEU A 211 8.10 7.39 -1.99
CA LEU A 211 8.87 6.15 -1.99
C LEU A 211 9.18 5.66 -3.41
N TRP A 212 8.21 5.72 -4.33
CA TRP A 212 8.40 5.36 -5.74
C TRP A 212 9.39 6.29 -6.45
N VAL A 213 9.31 7.58 -6.20
CA VAL A 213 10.26 8.57 -6.74
C VAL A 213 11.67 8.31 -6.23
N LEU A 214 11.83 8.00 -4.94
CA LEU A 214 13.14 7.66 -4.35
C LEU A 214 13.71 6.39 -4.98
N LEU A 215 12.89 5.36 -5.18
CA LEU A 215 13.29 4.13 -5.85
C LEU A 215 13.76 4.41 -7.28
N TYR A 216 12.97 5.13 -8.06
CA TYR A 216 13.34 5.48 -9.44
C TYR A 216 14.64 6.28 -9.49
N ARG A 217 14.80 7.28 -8.64
CA ARG A 217 16.04 8.07 -8.54
C ARG A 217 17.27 7.25 -8.11
N ALA A 218 17.08 6.24 -7.26
CA ALA A 218 18.15 5.34 -6.86
C ALA A 218 18.68 4.53 -8.05
N PHE A 219 17.79 4.16 -9.00
CA PHE A 219 18.17 3.43 -10.21
C PHE A 219 18.72 4.34 -11.31
N ALA A 220 18.12 5.51 -11.54
CA ALA A 220 18.54 6.45 -12.59
C ALA A 220 19.93 7.06 -12.34
N SER A 221 20.43 7.05 -11.09
CA SER A 221 21.76 7.61 -10.76
C SER A 221 22.93 6.66 -10.96
N THR A 222 22.67 5.44 -11.39
CA THR A 222 23.74 4.45 -11.64
C THR A 222 24.25 4.51 -13.08
N ASP A 223 23.64 5.35 -13.93
CA ASP A 223 24.08 5.59 -15.33
C ASP A 223 25.08 6.76 -15.47
N ASP A 224 25.42 7.49 -14.37
CA ASP A 224 26.48 8.51 -14.30
C ASP A 224 27.73 7.90 -13.62
#